data_e7bd0da6bb9632b8c556b4f4fc91e8c9
#
_entry.id   e7bd0da6bb9632b8c556b4f4fc91e8c9
#
_cell.length_a   1.000
_cell.length_b   1.000
_cell.length_c   1.000
_cell.angle_alpha   90.00
_cell.angle_beta   90.00
_cell.angle_gamma   90.00
#
_symmetry.space_group_name_H-M   'P 1'
#
loop_
_entity.id
_entity.type
_entity.pdbx_description
1 polymer ?
#
loop_
_entity_poly.entity_id
_entity_poly.type
_entity_poly.pdbx_seq_one_letter_code
_entity_poly.pdbx_strand_id
1 'polypeptide(L)'
;MYIKSEETNDNPISPPLEGKGETQSSLSKERAGGEALYLCDTLEPQWRDYKNGARKIMGRSAIPEGRYAVVITYSPKMKQWLPLLLNVPKFSGIRIHAGNTAEDTEGCILVGKNQEVGKVLDSRIWVHRLKKKIVEAKDRGEGVWIRVE
;
A
#
# COMPACT_ATOMS: atom_id res chain seq x y z
N MET A 1 3.56 -5.53 -0.87
CA MET A 1 2.26 -4.94 -1.26
C MET A 1 2.04 -5.09 -2.74
N TYR A 2 0.91 -5.61 -3.16
CA TYR A 2 0.51 -5.70 -4.57
C TYR A 2 -0.67 -4.79 -4.82
N ILE A 3 -0.62 -4.06 -5.92
CA ILE A 3 -1.74 -3.27 -6.40
C ILE A 3 -2.27 -3.93 -7.67
N LYS A 4 -3.53 -4.30 -7.63
CA LYS A 4 -4.26 -4.86 -8.75
C LYS A 4 -5.33 -3.89 -9.20
N SER A 5 -5.37 -3.57 -10.48
CA SER A 5 -6.54 -2.99 -11.11
C SER A 5 -7.45 -4.14 -11.56
N GLU A 6 -8.66 -4.18 -11.07
CA GLU A 6 -9.64 -5.19 -11.46
C GLU A 6 -10.67 -4.60 -12.42
N GLU A 7 -10.89 -5.26 -13.53
CA GLU A 7 -12.12 -5.07 -14.29
C GLU A 7 -13.30 -5.50 -13.41
N THR A 8 -14.42 -4.79 -13.49
CA THR A 8 -15.63 -4.99 -12.69
C THR A 8 -16.38 -6.30 -13.00
N ASN A 9 -15.69 -7.35 -13.39
CA ASN A 9 -16.23 -8.69 -13.55
C ASN A 9 -15.53 -9.65 -12.59
N ASP A 10 -16.31 -10.05 -11.62
CA ASP A 10 -16.08 -11.06 -10.60
C ASP A 10 -15.07 -12.15 -10.96
N ASN A 11 -13.81 -11.96 -10.57
CA ASN A 11 -13.00 -13.11 -10.17
C ASN A 11 -11.74 -12.64 -9.40
N PRO A 12 -11.66 -12.89 -8.11
CA PRO A 12 -10.49 -12.56 -7.34
C PRO A 12 -9.46 -13.68 -7.45
N ILE A 13 -8.37 -13.42 -8.17
CA ILE A 13 -7.17 -14.25 -8.05
C ILE A 13 -6.04 -13.33 -7.60
N SER A 14 -5.67 -13.44 -6.35
CA SER A 14 -4.52 -12.74 -5.79
C SER A 14 -3.51 -13.75 -5.29
N PRO A 15 -2.27 -13.73 -5.73
CA PRO A 15 -1.21 -14.49 -5.09
C PRO A 15 -0.81 -13.88 -3.75
N PRO A 16 -0.35 -14.68 -2.80
CA PRO A 16 0.05 -14.22 -1.48
C PRO A 16 1.34 -13.41 -1.51
N LEU A 17 1.43 -12.49 -0.57
CA LEU A 17 2.60 -11.72 -0.27
C LEU A 17 3.13 -12.06 1.08
N GLU A 18 4.38 -12.33 1.14
CA GLU A 18 5.07 -12.52 2.40
C GLU A 18 5.82 -11.26 2.82
N GLY A 19 5.53 -10.78 4.02
CA GLY A 19 6.28 -9.72 4.66
C GLY A 19 6.25 -9.90 6.17
N LYS A 20 7.39 -10.03 6.79
CA LYS A 20 7.57 -10.14 8.24
C LYS A 20 8.58 -9.12 8.72
N GLY A 21 8.22 -8.38 9.78
CA GLY A 21 9.14 -7.47 10.45
C GLY A 21 9.07 -6.04 9.93
N GLU A 22 10.12 -5.28 10.02
CA GLU A 22 10.28 -4.00 9.31
C GLU A 22 10.15 -4.30 7.81
N THR A 23 8.93 -4.22 7.33
CA THR A 23 8.56 -4.99 6.17
C THR A 23 8.81 -4.22 4.91
N GLN A 24 9.76 -4.67 4.22
CA GLN A 24 9.90 -4.40 2.82
C GLN A 24 9.02 -5.40 2.07
N SER A 25 7.93 -4.92 1.52
CA SER A 25 7.14 -5.66 0.57
C SER A 25 7.24 -5.01 -0.82
N SER A 26 7.06 -5.77 -1.85
CA SER A 26 7.13 -5.27 -3.21
C SER A 26 5.74 -4.97 -3.76
N LEU A 27 5.62 -3.88 -4.49
CA LEU A 27 4.44 -3.52 -5.26
C LEU A 27 4.53 -4.13 -6.65
N SER A 28 3.58 -4.97 -6.97
CA SER A 28 3.50 -5.58 -8.28
C SER A 28 2.15 -5.32 -8.95
N LYS A 29 2.17 -5.31 -10.26
CA LYS A 29 0.98 -5.20 -11.10
C LYS A 29 0.76 -6.54 -11.79
N GLU A 30 -0.39 -7.13 -11.61
CA GLU A 30 -0.83 -8.25 -12.44
C GLU A 30 -1.27 -7.75 -13.81
N ARG A 31 -0.82 -8.42 -14.87
CA ARG A 31 -1.40 -8.28 -16.21
C ARG A 31 -2.67 -9.12 -16.32
N ALA A 32 -3.55 -8.76 -17.25
CA ALA A 32 -4.58 -9.64 -17.75
C ALA A 32 -3.91 -10.96 -18.19
N GLY A 33 -4.16 -12.06 -17.45
CA GLY A 33 -3.46 -13.33 -17.65
C GLY A 33 -2.69 -13.84 -16.42
N GLY A 34 -2.68 -13.11 -15.31
CA GLY A 34 -2.24 -13.59 -13.99
C GLY A 34 -0.78 -13.38 -13.62
N GLU A 35 0.03 -12.68 -14.43
CA GLU A 35 1.39 -12.32 -14.04
C GLU A 35 1.42 -11.05 -13.20
N ALA A 36 1.97 -11.17 -11.98
CA ALA A 36 2.25 -10.02 -11.14
C ALA A 36 3.55 -9.34 -11.59
N LEU A 37 3.51 -8.02 -11.83
CA LEU A 37 4.69 -7.24 -12.14
C LEU A 37 5.15 -6.47 -10.91
N TYR A 38 6.43 -6.61 -10.58
CA TYR A 38 7.06 -5.79 -9.56
C TYR A 38 7.02 -4.31 -9.95
N LEU A 39 6.60 -3.47 -9.03
CA LEU A 39 6.57 -2.02 -9.22
C LEU A 39 7.61 -1.30 -8.37
N CYS A 40 7.50 -1.43 -7.05
CA CYS A 40 8.42 -0.81 -6.08
C CYS A 40 8.33 -1.50 -4.74
N ASP A 41 9.21 -1.12 -3.83
CA ASP A 41 9.19 -1.57 -2.44
C ASP A 41 8.27 -0.70 -1.57
N THR A 42 7.93 -1.19 -0.40
CA THR A 42 7.15 -0.46 0.60
C THR A 42 7.84 -0.49 1.94
N LEU A 43 7.56 0.53 2.75
CA LEU A 43 7.97 0.59 4.14
C LEU A 43 6.75 0.94 5.00
N GLU A 44 6.55 0.17 6.04
CA GLU A 44 5.49 0.34 7.02
C GLU A 44 6.08 0.36 8.44
N PRO A 45 5.35 0.86 9.44
CA PRO A 45 5.70 0.65 10.84
C PRO A 45 5.74 -0.84 11.19
N GLN A 46 6.12 -1.15 12.42
CA GLN A 46 6.26 -2.51 12.89
C GLN A 46 4.98 -3.33 12.71
N TRP A 47 5.12 -4.52 12.13
CA TRP A 47 4.04 -5.50 12.01
C TRP A 47 3.51 -5.94 13.38
N ARG A 48 2.21 -6.23 13.44
CA ARG A 48 1.53 -6.72 14.65
C ARG A 48 0.70 -7.95 14.30
N ASP A 49 0.82 -8.96 15.11
CA ASP A 49 0.02 -10.17 14.95
C ASP A 49 -1.41 -9.99 15.52
N TYR A 50 -2.21 -9.22 14.81
CA TYR A 50 -3.58 -8.94 15.22
C TYR A 50 -4.46 -10.20 15.27
N LYS A 51 -4.14 -11.22 14.46
CA LYS A 51 -4.88 -12.50 14.45
C LYS A 51 -4.72 -13.24 15.77
N ASN A 52 -3.57 -13.11 16.40
CA ASN A 52 -3.24 -13.73 17.70
C ASN A 52 -3.34 -12.72 18.87
N GLY A 53 -4.11 -11.65 18.70
CA GLY A 53 -4.47 -10.74 19.78
C GLY A 53 -3.46 -9.63 20.09
N ALA A 54 -2.47 -9.39 19.23
CA ALA A 54 -1.59 -8.25 19.41
C ALA A 54 -2.35 -6.93 19.37
N ARG A 55 -1.99 -6.00 20.25
CA ARG A 55 -2.62 -4.69 20.32
C ARG A 55 -1.90 -3.69 19.41
N LYS A 56 -2.69 -2.79 18.82
CA LYS A 56 -2.16 -1.62 18.12
C LYS A 56 -1.42 -0.72 19.10
N ILE A 57 -0.20 -0.31 18.72
CA ILE A 57 0.52 0.77 19.38
C ILE A 57 0.36 2.01 18.51
N MET A 58 -0.21 3.06 19.08
CA MET A 58 -0.50 4.30 18.35
C MET A 58 0.78 4.85 17.71
N GLY A 59 0.70 5.19 16.43
CA GLY A 59 1.81 5.75 15.68
C GLY A 59 2.97 4.80 15.34
N ARG A 60 2.92 3.52 15.79
CA ARG A 60 4.02 2.57 15.63
C ARG A 60 3.63 1.19 15.11
N SER A 61 2.41 1.03 14.65
CA SER A 61 1.92 -0.25 14.16
C SER A 61 1.56 -0.19 12.69
N ALA A 62 1.97 -1.21 11.95
CA ALA A 62 1.47 -1.46 10.60
C ALA A 62 -0.02 -1.81 10.65
N ILE A 63 -0.71 -1.64 9.54
CA ILE A 63 -2.11 -2.00 9.39
C ILE A 63 -2.28 -3.53 9.36
N PRO A 64 -3.46 -4.05 9.68
CA PRO A 64 -3.73 -5.47 9.58
C PRO A 64 -3.57 -5.99 8.15
N GLU A 65 -3.16 -7.23 8.03
CA GLU A 65 -3.22 -7.94 6.76
C GLU A 65 -4.65 -7.96 6.22
N GLY A 66 -4.81 -7.79 4.94
CA GLY A 66 -6.12 -7.76 4.32
C GLY A 66 -6.11 -7.21 2.90
N ARG A 67 -7.28 -7.16 2.31
CA ARG A 67 -7.51 -6.57 1.00
C ARG A 67 -8.33 -5.29 1.16
N TYR A 68 -7.80 -4.21 0.64
CA TYR A 68 -8.39 -2.88 0.81
C TYR A 68 -8.62 -2.21 -0.54
N ALA A 69 -9.82 -1.66 -0.72
CA ALA A 69 -10.10 -0.80 -1.87
C ALA A 69 -9.30 0.50 -1.76
N VAL A 70 -8.80 0.98 -2.89
CA VAL A 70 -7.98 2.19 -2.97
C VAL A 70 -8.68 3.23 -3.83
N VAL A 71 -8.82 4.42 -3.28
CA VAL A 71 -9.32 5.60 -3.98
C VAL A 71 -8.32 6.73 -3.84
N ILE A 72 -8.36 7.72 -4.73
CA ILE A 72 -7.56 8.93 -4.57
C ILE A 72 -8.45 10.04 -4.05
N THR A 73 -8.08 10.58 -2.90
CA THR A 73 -8.78 11.71 -2.27
C THR A 73 -7.78 12.76 -1.78
N TYR A 74 -8.26 13.96 -1.56
CA TYR A 74 -7.44 15.02 -1.00
C TYR A 74 -7.14 14.78 0.47
N SER A 75 -5.87 14.87 0.86
CA SER A 75 -5.42 14.83 2.24
C SER A 75 -5.25 16.23 2.80
N PRO A 76 -6.10 16.68 3.73
CA PRO A 76 -5.92 18.00 4.36
C PRO A 76 -4.61 18.13 5.13
N LYS A 77 -4.19 17.06 5.79
CA LYS A 77 -2.93 17.01 6.55
C LYS A 77 -1.70 17.20 5.65
N MET A 78 -1.68 16.52 4.51
CA MET A 78 -0.53 16.54 3.58
C MET A 78 -0.71 17.55 2.44
N LYS A 79 -1.87 18.18 2.34
CA LYS A 79 -2.22 19.19 1.32
C LYS A 79 -2.00 18.70 -0.12
N GLN A 80 -2.36 17.44 -0.38
CA GLN A 80 -2.23 16.83 -1.71
C GLN A 80 -3.20 15.67 -1.91
N TRP A 81 -3.44 15.32 -3.17
CA TRP A 81 -4.21 14.15 -3.55
C TRP A 81 -3.36 12.88 -3.42
N LEU A 82 -3.81 11.93 -2.62
CA LEU A 82 -3.09 10.71 -2.32
C LEU A 82 -4.01 9.48 -2.31
N PRO A 83 -3.46 8.30 -2.62
CA PRO A 83 -4.20 7.05 -2.44
C PRO A 83 -4.65 6.89 -0.99
N LEU A 84 -5.91 6.51 -0.80
CA LEU A 84 -6.53 6.22 0.48
C LEU A 84 -7.03 4.78 0.47
N LEU A 85 -6.69 4.02 1.51
CA LEU A 85 -7.22 2.68 1.73
C LEU A 85 -8.52 2.77 2.51
N LEU A 86 -9.56 2.09 2.02
CA LEU A 86 -10.89 2.11 2.64
C LEU A 86 -11.06 0.97 3.64
N ASN A 87 -11.79 1.25 4.73
CA ASN A 87 -12.21 0.25 5.72
C ASN A 87 -11.06 -0.57 6.34
N VAL A 88 -9.96 0.08 6.66
CA VAL A 88 -8.85 -0.56 7.37
C VAL A 88 -9.23 -0.75 8.85
N PRO A 89 -9.32 -2.01 9.36
CA PRO A 89 -9.67 -2.25 10.75
C PRO A 89 -8.69 -1.56 11.70
N LYS A 90 -9.21 -0.96 12.77
CA LYS A 90 -8.43 -0.26 13.83
C LYS A 90 -7.75 1.03 13.38
N PHE A 91 -7.90 1.45 12.14
CA PHE A 91 -7.26 2.62 11.57
C PHE A 91 -8.26 3.47 10.79
N SER A 92 -7.94 4.76 10.65
CA SER A 92 -8.61 5.69 9.75
C SER A 92 -7.58 6.54 9.03
N GLY A 93 -7.91 6.96 7.80
CA GLY A 93 -7.02 7.84 7.04
C GLY A 93 -5.70 7.19 6.61
N ILE A 94 -5.67 5.88 6.40
CA ILE A 94 -4.49 5.18 5.89
C ILE A 94 -4.29 5.50 4.43
N ARG A 95 -3.14 6.06 4.13
CA ARG A 95 -2.75 6.49 2.79
C ARG A 95 -1.43 5.88 2.36
N ILE A 96 -1.17 5.97 1.07
CA ILE A 96 0.17 5.76 0.52
C ILE A 96 0.76 7.15 0.26
N HIS A 97 1.89 7.45 0.88
CA HIS A 97 2.54 8.75 0.75
C HIS A 97 4.06 8.64 0.73
N ALA A 98 4.74 9.75 0.47
CA ALA A 98 6.19 9.79 0.46
C ALA A 98 6.77 9.88 1.87
N GLY A 99 7.91 9.24 2.05
CA GLY A 99 8.73 9.26 3.25
C GLY A 99 9.94 8.37 3.05
N ASN A 100 10.88 8.38 3.97
CA ASN A 100 12.14 7.63 3.82
C ASN A 100 12.29 6.51 4.84
N THR A 101 11.84 6.73 6.08
CA THR A 101 12.03 5.80 7.20
C THR A 101 10.70 5.52 7.91
N ALA A 102 10.69 4.54 8.80
CA ALA A 102 9.50 4.17 9.58
C ALA A 102 9.00 5.32 10.48
N GLU A 103 9.85 6.26 10.84
CA GLU A 103 9.49 7.45 11.61
C GLU A 103 8.67 8.46 10.81
N ASP A 104 8.68 8.36 9.48
CA ASP A 104 7.89 9.23 8.60
C ASP A 104 6.43 8.78 8.47
N THR A 105 6.02 7.74 9.18
CA THR A 105 4.67 7.20 9.11
C THR A 105 4.14 6.72 10.47
N GLU A 106 2.85 6.90 10.68
CA GLU A 106 2.12 6.43 11.87
C GLU A 106 1.20 5.23 11.58
N GLY A 107 1.33 4.64 10.39
CA GLY A 107 0.50 3.52 9.90
C GLY A 107 0.30 3.54 8.40
N CYS A 108 0.50 4.68 7.77
CA CYS A 108 0.48 4.81 6.31
C CYS A 108 1.63 4.02 5.66
N ILE A 109 1.47 3.73 4.40
CA ILE A 109 2.42 2.95 3.62
C ILE A 109 3.31 3.89 2.83
N LEU A 110 4.62 3.77 3.02
CA LEU A 110 5.61 4.46 2.21
C LEU A 110 6.02 3.59 1.03
N VAL A 111 6.30 4.19 -0.10
CA VAL A 111 6.76 3.50 -1.30
C VAL A 111 8.09 4.06 -1.78
N GLY A 112 8.91 3.25 -2.42
CA GLY A 112 10.21 3.66 -2.91
C GLY A 112 11.07 2.47 -3.34
N LYS A 113 12.37 2.66 -3.31
CA LYS A 113 13.37 1.61 -3.55
C LYS A 113 14.06 1.22 -2.26
N ASN A 114 14.12 -0.06 -2.00
CA ASN A 114 14.88 -0.64 -0.89
C ASN A 114 16.33 -0.90 -1.31
N GLN A 115 17.19 0.07 -1.14
CA GLN A 115 18.63 -0.02 -1.42
C GLN A 115 19.48 0.22 -0.18
N GLU A 116 18.88 0.69 0.91
CA GLU A 116 19.50 0.92 2.21
C GLU A 116 18.64 0.34 3.31
N VAL A 117 19.25 -0.24 4.33
CA VAL A 117 18.54 -0.85 5.46
C VAL A 117 17.65 0.17 6.17
N GLY A 118 16.38 -0.20 6.38
CA GLY A 118 15.42 0.63 7.11
C GLY A 118 14.93 1.87 6.37
N LYS A 119 15.19 1.97 5.06
CA LYS A 119 14.81 3.13 4.25
C LYS A 119 14.19 2.74 2.92
N VAL A 120 13.37 3.63 2.38
CA VAL A 120 13.00 3.65 0.96
C VAL A 120 13.51 4.92 0.31
N LEU A 121 14.07 4.78 -0.88
CA LEU A 121 14.63 5.88 -1.67
C LEU A 121 13.70 6.25 -2.82
N ASP A 122 13.86 7.45 -3.35
CA ASP A 122 13.07 7.98 -4.48
C ASP A 122 11.55 7.98 -4.23
N SER A 123 11.13 8.08 -2.98
CA SER A 123 9.73 7.86 -2.55
C SER A 123 8.74 8.77 -3.29
N ARG A 124 9.05 10.05 -3.47
CA ARG A 124 8.16 11.00 -4.18
C ARG A 124 7.92 10.59 -5.63
N ILE A 125 8.95 10.11 -6.32
CA ILE A 125 8.84 9.64 -7.71
C ILE A 125 7.92 8.42 -7.77
N TRP A 126 8.08 7.49 -6.83
CA TRP A 126 7.27 6.27 -6.78
C TRP A 126 5.82 6.53 -6.39
N VAL A 127 5.56 7.45 -5.47
CA VAL A 127 4.19 7.92 -5.19
C VAL A 127 3.54 8.51 -6.44
N HIS A 128 4.26 9.35 -7.17
CA HIS A 128 3.74 9.94 -8.41
C HIS A 128 3.41 8.87 -9.47
N ARG A 129 4.32 7.94 -9.72
CA ARG A 129 4.11 6.83 -10.65
C ARG A 129 2.94 5.94 -10.25
N LEU A 130 2.81 5.64 -8.96
CA LEU A 130 1.69 4.88 -8.43
C LEU A 130 0.36 5.59 -8.62
N LYS A 131 0.28 6.86 -8.28
CA LYS A 131 -0.92 7.69 -8.49
C LYS A 131 -1.35 7.69 -9.95
N LYS A 132 -0.40 7.86 -10.86
CA LYS A 132 -0.66 7.83 -12.31
C LYS A 132 -1.27 6.50 -12.73
N LYS A 133 -0.75 5.37 -12.25
CA LYS A 133 -1.29 4.03 -12.54
C LYS A 133 -2.70 3.84 -11.99
N ILE A 134 -2.98 4.35 -10.80
CA ILE A 134 -4.31 4.28 -10.18
C ILE A 134 -5.31 5.11 -10.98
N VAL A 135 -4.95 6.32 -11.37
CA VAL A 135 -5.81 7.19 -12.19
C VAL A 135 -6.10 6.55 -13.55
N GLU A 136 -5.09 6.03 -14.23
CA GLU A 136 -5.25 5.33 -15.50
C GLU A 136 -6.20 4.12 -15.39
N ALA A 137 -6.10 3.34 -14.31
CA ALA A 137 -7.00 2.22 -14.06
C ALA A 137 -8.44 2.70 -13.85
N LYS A 138 -8.64 3.74 -13.06
CA LYS A 138 -9.96 4.32 -12.81
C LYS A 138 -10.58 4.95 -14.08
N ASP A 139 -9.78 5.57 -14.90
CA ASP A 139 -10.22 6.12 -16.19
C ASP A 139 -10.71 5.02 -17.16
N ARG A 140 -10.19 3.80 -17.02
CA ARG A 140 -10.69 2.61 -17.73
C ARG A 140 -11.92 1.96 -17.07
N GLY A 141 -12.45 2.51 -15.97
CA GLY A 141 -13.55 1.95 -15.20
C GLY A 141 -13.15 0.75 -14.31
N GLU A 142 -11.85 0.55 -14.05
CA GLU A 142 -11.34 -0.53 -13.22
C GLU A 142 -11.29 -0.10 -11.74
N GLY A 143 -11.68 -1.00 -10.82
CA GLY A 143 -11.42 -0.84 -9.40
C GLY A 143 -9.94 -1.09 -9.09
N VAL A 144 -9.43 -0.46 -8.04
CA VAL A 144 -8.06 -0.66 -7.56
C VAL A 144 -8.09 -1.18 -6.13
N TRP A 145 -7.38 -2.26 -5.91
CA TRP A 145 -7.28 -2.94 -4.63
C TRP A 145 -5.83 -3.11 -4.24
N ILE A 146 -5.58 -3.06 -2.94
CA ILE A 146 -4.29 -3.38 -2.36
C ILE A 146 -4.46 -4.58 -1.43
N ARG A 147 -3.55 -5.53 -1.51
CA ARG A 147 -3.48 -6.64 -0.59
C ARG A 147 -2.24 -6.51 0.27
N VAL A 148 -2.44 -6.51 1.58
CA VAL A 148 -1.39 -6.45 2.59
C VAL A 148 -1.28 -7.80 3.26
N GLU A 149 -0.11 -8.37 3.21
CA GLU A 149 0.17 -9.70 3.80
C GLU A 149 1.42 -9.66 4.66
#